data_78400e644a7c7811db12b38e7473a404
#
_entry.id   78400e644a7c7811db12b38e7473a404
#
_cell.length_a   1.000
_cell.length_b   1.000
_cell.length_c   1.000
_cell.angle_alpha   90.00
_cell.angle_beta   90.00
_cell.angle_gamma   90.00
#
_symmetry.space_group_name_H-M   'P 1'
#
loop_
_entity.id
_entity.type
_entity.pdbx_description
1 polymer ?
#
loop_
_entity_poly.entity_id
_entity_poly.type
_entity_poly.pdbx_seq_one_letter_code
_entity_poly.pdbx_strand_id
1 'polypeptide(L)'
;MSTLLRQHAEQQFAEELHELKQNETNPVPENWEMSPQSVVTYLMGGKLKNGFEVSPKYIGNRRLMEIAVATLVTDRALLLYGLPGTAKSWVSEHIAAAISGDSTLIVQGTAGTGEEAIRYGWNYARLLAEGPSVGALVQTPVMKAMQEGKIGRIEELTRIGSDVQDTLITILSEKTLPIPELNTEVQAIRGFNIIATANNRDKGVNDLSSALKRRFNTVILPLPDSIDEEIDIVRRRVESFEKVMQLPAEKPALEEIRRVVTIFRELRQGATADGKTKLKTPSGTLSTAEAISVVNNGLAMAGYFGDGEIHAEDLVSGILGAVVKDPVQDK
;
A
#
# COMPACT_ATOMS: atom_id res chain seq x y z
N MET A 1 -9.70 -14.47 23.55
CA MET A 1 -10.09 -13.83 22.28
C MET A 1 -9.01 -14.14 21.26
N SER A 2 -9.35 -14.52 20.03
CA SER A 2 -8.36 -14.75 18.98
C SER A 2 -7.75 -13.42 18.55
N THR A 3 -6.41 -13.36 18.49
CA THR A 3 -5.67 -12.17 18.04
C THR A 3 -5.78 -12.06 16.51
N LEU A 4 -6.10 -10.88 15.98
CA LEU A 4 -6.10 -10.65 14.54
C LEU A 4 -4.67 -10.74 13.99
N LEU A 5 -4.50 -11.48 12.91
CA LEU A 5 -3.21 -11.60 12.22
C LEU A 5 -2.72 -10.25 11.68
N ARG A 6 -3.65 -9.41 11.22
CA ARG A 6 -3.39 -8.05 10.75
C ARG A 6 -4.55 -7.13 11.13
N GLN A 7 -4.23 -6.02 11.74
CA GLN A 7 -5.15 -4.91 11.96
C GLN A 7 -5.02 -3.90 10.80
N HIS A 8 -6.11 -3.18 10.49
CA HIS A 8 -6.04 -2.02 9.60
C HIS A 8 -5.25 -0.88 10.23
N ALA A 9 -4.70 0.01 9.41
CA ALA A 9 -3.81 1.08 9.87
C ALA A 9 -4.43 1.95 10.96
N GLU A 10 -5.71 2.32 10.84
CA GLU A 10 -6.45 3.11 11.81
C GLU A 10 -6.63 2.42 13.16
N GLN A 11 -6.59 1.09 13.20
CA GLN A 11 -6.65 0.29 14.43
C GLN A 11 -5.27 0.08 15.04
N GLN A 12 -4.30 -0.28 14.18
CA GLN A 12 -2.92 -0.57 14.61
C GLN A 12 -2.23 0.67 15.18
N PHE A 13 -2.51 1.85 14.63
CA PHE A 13 -1.90 3.13 14.99
C PHE A 13 -2.92 4.12 15.60
N ALA A 14 -3.96 3.59 16.26
CA ALA A 14 -5.05 4.39 16.81
C ALA A 14 -4.55 5.46 17.78
N GLU A 15 -3.57 5.14 18.64
CA GLU A 15 -2.98 6.08 19.60
C GLU A 15 -2.27 7.24 18.90
N GLU A 16 -1.43 6.95 17.89
CA GLU A 16 -0.71 7.99 17.15
C GLU A 16 -1.67 8.90 16.37
N LEU A 17 -2.71 8.32 15.74
CA LEU A 17 -3.75 9.07 15.03
C LEU A 17 -4.55 9.95 16.01
N HIS A 18 -4.87 9.44 17.19
CA HIS A 18 -5.55 10.20 18.23
C HIS A 18 -4.71 11.39 18.71
N GLU A 19 -3.43 11.17 19.03
CA GLU A 19 -2.52 12.22 19.48
C GLU A 19 -2.32 13.32 18.42
N LEU A 20 -2.23 12.94 17.13
CA LEU A 20 -2.15 13.91 16.06
C LEU A 20 -3.40 14.78 15.96
N LYS A 21 -4.60 14.18 16.10
CA LYS A 21 -5.87 14.93 16.11
C LYS A 21 -5.98 15.86 17.32
N GLN A 22 -5.58 15.42 18.50
CA GLN A 22 -5.62 16.24 19.72
C GLN A 22 -4.65 17.43 19.67
N ASN A 23 -3.54 17.30 18.96
CA ASN A 23 -2.54 18.34 18.81
C ASN A 23 -2.67 19.13 17.48
N GLU A 24 -3.81 18.99 16.79
CA GLU A 24 -4.04 19.65 15.50
C GLU A 24 -4.15 21.19 15.68
N THR A 25 -3.36 21.92 14.93
CA THR A 25 -3.35 23.40 14.96
C THR A 25 -3.45 24.01 13.55
N ASN A 26 -3.41 23.17 12.52
CA ASN A 26 -3.44 23.62 11.13
C ASN A 26 -4.85 23.48 10.53
N PRO A 27 -5.16 24.18 9.45
CA PRO A 27 -6.44 24.02 8.77
C PRO A 27 -6.69 22.60 8.29
N VAL A 28 -7.85 22.04 8.65
CA VAL A 28 -8.28 20.69 8.26
C VAL A 28 -9.27 20.83 7.11
N PRO A 29 -9.03 20.15 5.96
CA PRO A 29 -10.00 20.10 4.88
C PRO A 29 -11.32 19.45 5.33
N GLU A 30 -12.43 19.85 4.72
CA GLU A 30 -13.75 19.31 5.04
C GLU A 30 -13.79 17.78 4.86
N ASN A 31 -14.32 17.07 5.86
CA ASN A 31 -14.40 15.62 5.97
C ASN A 31 -13.04 14.89 6.07
N TRP A 32 -11.95 15.61 6.30
CA TRP A 32 -10.70 14.99 6.70
C TRP A 32 -10.61 14.88 8.22
N GLU A 33 -9.93 13.87 8.70
CA GLU A 33 -9.70 13.64 10.14
C GLU A 33 -8.62 14.56 10.72
N MET A 34 -7.69 15.05 9.88
CA MET A 34 -6.59 15.92 10.29
C MET A 34 -6.06 16.75 9.10
N SER A 35 -5.24 17.74 9.40
CA SER A 35 -4.62 18.59 8.38
C SER A 35 -3.62 17.83 7.49
N PRO A 36 -3.35 18.33 6.28
CA PRO A 36 -2.30 17.79 5.42
C PRO A 36 -0.94 17.68 6.11
N GLN A 37 -0.58 18.64 6.97
CA GLN A 37 0.66 18.62 7.73
C GLN A 37 0.69 17.46 8.72
N SER A 38 -0.41 17.22 9.43
CA SER A 38 -0.52 16.11 10.38
C SER A 38 -0.52 14.76 9.67
N VAL A 39 -1.17 14.65 8.51
CA VAL A 39 -1.08 13.45 7.65
C VAL A 39 0.37 13.17 7.25
N VAL A 40 1.12 14.18 6.79
CA VAL A 40 2.55 14.01 6.45
C VAL A 40 3.37 13.65 7.70
N THR A 41 3.07 14.23 8.87
CA THR A 41 3.75 13.88 10.12
C THR A 41 3.46 12.43 10.50
N TYR A 42 2.22 11.96 10.36
CA TYR A 42 1.87 10.56 10.56
C TYR A 42 2.67 9.61 9.67
N LEU A 43 2.83 9.97 8.39
CA LEU A 43 3.56 9.15 7.42
C LEU A 43 5.07 9.13 7.69
N MET A 44 5.66 10.29 7.97
CA MET A 44 7.10 10.47 8.07
C MET A 44 7.64 10.25 9.48
N GLY A 45 6.76 10.21 10.48
CA GLY A 45 7.13 10.20 11.87
C GLY A 45 7.62 11.55 12.37
N GLY A 46 7.86 11.63 13.67
CA GLY A 46 8.39 12.82 14.33
C GLY A 46 7.87 12.99 15.76
N LYS A 47 8.39 13.99 16.43
CA LYS A 47 8.02 14.32 17.81
C LYS A 47 7.03 15.47 17.85
N LEU A 48 5.88 15.28 18.49
CA LEU A 48 4.87 16.31 18.67
C LEU A 48 5.29 17.30 19.78
N LYS A 49 4.62 18.46 19.84
CA LYS A 49 4.92 19.51 20.86
C LYS A 49 4.73 19.02 22.29
N ASN A 50 3.80 18.09 22.53
CA ASN A 50 3.56 17.46 23.82
C ASN A 50 4.60 16.39 24.20
N GLY A 51 5.57 16.11 23.31
CA GLY A 51 6.62 15.12 23.52
C GLY A 51 6.29 13.73 23.00
N PHE A 52 5.06 13.48 22.54
CA PHE A 52 4.65 12.19 21.95
C PHE A 52 5.44 11.91 20.66
N GLU A 53 5.87 10.68 20.47
CA GLU A 53 6.66 10.25 19.34
C GLU A 53 5.81 9.45 18.35
N VAL A 54 5.66 9.99 17.13
CA VAL A 54 4.97 9.33 16.02
C VAL A 54 5.98 8.49 15.24
N SER A 55 5.73 7.20 15.07
CA SER A 55 6.61 6.31 14.33
C SER A 55 6.48 6.51 12.82
N PRO A 56 7.57 6.44 12.02
CA PRO A 56 7.47 6.59 10.58
C PRO A 56 6.78 5.37 9.93
N LYS A 57 5.87 5.64 9.01
CA LYS A 57 5.21 4.65 8.14
C LYS A 57 5.89 4.55 6.78
N TYR A 58 6.54 5.63 6.38
CA TYR A 58 7.34 5.73 5.17
C TYR A 58 8.73 6.28 5.50
N ILE A 59 9.76 5.61 5.00
CA ILE A 59 11.16 6.04 5.09
C ILE A 59 11.61 6.41 3.69
N GLY A 60 12.09 7.64 3.50
CA GLY A 60 12.48 8.19 2.21
C GLY A 60 12.17 9.68 2.09
N ASN A 61 12.04 10.16 0.88
CA ASN A 61 11.89 11.59 0.61
C ASN A 61 10.54 12.14 1.10
N ARG A 62 10.58 13.01 2.11
CA ARG A 62 9.42 13.71 2.67
C ARG A 62 8.61 14.47 1.60
N ARG A 63 9.30 15.08 0.63
CA ARG A 63 8.63 15.86 -0.42
C ARG A 63 7.66 15.03 -1.26
N LEU A 64 7.93 13.74 -1.46
CA LEU A 64 6.99 12.85 -2.16
C LEU A 64 5.68 12.69 -1.38
N MET A 65 5.75 12.57 -0.06
CA MET A 65 4.55 12.47 0.80
C MET A 65 3.79 13.80 0.83
N GLU A 66 4.48 14.92 0.88
CA GLU A 66 3.86 16.25 0.78
C GLU A 66 3.10 16.41 -0.55
N ILE A 67 3.68 16.02 -1.68
CA ILE A 67 3.04 16.07 -3.00
C ILE A 67 1.84 15.12 -3.05
N ALA A 68 1.98 13.88 -2.52
CA ALA A 68 0.89 12.92 -2.49
C ALA A 68 -0.32 13.44 -1.69
N VAL A 69 -0.08 13.94 -0.49
CA VAL A 69 -1.14 14.48 0.37
C VAL A 69 -1.74 15.76 -0.22
N ALA A 70 -0.91 16.69 -0.73
CA ALA A 70 -1.38 17.90 -1.39
C ALA A 70 -2.26 17.61 -2.61
N THR A 71 -1.95 16.54 -3.36
CA THR A 71 -2.78 16.10 -4.49
C THR A 71 -4.21 15.80 -4.04
N LEU A 72 -4.38 15.10 -2.92
CA LEU A 72 -5.69 14.67 -2.43
C LEU A 72 -6.56 15.82 -1.88
N VAL A 73 -5.97 16.96 -1.59
CA VAL A 73 -6.72 18.21 -1.27
C VAL A 73 -7.34 18.83 -2.53
N THR A 74 -6.84 18.47 -3.71
CA THR A 74 -7.31 18.99 -5.01
C THR A 74 -8.39 18.08 -5.61
N ASP A 75 -8.81 18.39 -6.81
CA ASP A 75 -9.75 17.59 -7.61
C ASP A 75 -9.11 16.38 -8.29
N ARG A 76 -7.76 16.30 -8.30
CA ARG A 76 -7.03 15.18 -8.93
C ARG A 76 -6.88 14.00 -8.02
N ALA A 77 -7.04 12.80 -8.60
CA ALA A 77 -6.73 11.56 -7.92
C ALA A 77 -5.21 11.33 -7.82
N LEU A 78 -4.78 10.56 -6.84
CA LEU A 78 -3.38 10.20 -6.63
C LEU A 78 -3.08 8.83 -7.26
N LEU A 79 -2.05 8.75 -8.10
CA LEU A 79 -1.49 7.50 -8.58
C LEU A 79 -0.11 7.26 -7.95
N LEU A 80 -0.01 6.28 -7.06
CA LEU A 80 1.27 5.79 -6.54
C LEU A 80 1.84 4.78 -7.53
N TYR A 81 2.97 5.12 -8.12
CA TYR A 81 3.60 4.34 -9.18
C TYR A 81 5.00 3.88 -8.75
N GLY A 82 5.44 2.72 -9.18
CA GLY A 82 6.80 2.24 -8.86
C GLY A 82 6.96 0.74 -9.03
N LEU A 83 8.16 0.26 -8.74
CA LEU A 83 8.47 -1.16 -8.76
C LEU A 83 7.64 -1.96 -7.74
N PRO A 84 7.41 -3.26 -7.94
CA PRO A 84 6.87 -4.13 -6.90
C PRO A 84 7.67 -3.99 -5.60
N GLY A 85 6.96 -3.99 -4.46
CA GLY A 85 7.58 -3.92 -3.13
C GLY A 85 8.12 -2.56 -2.68
N THR A 86 7.82 -1.45 -3.39
CA THR A 86 8.14 -0.08 -2.96
C THR A 86 7.10 0.54 -2.00
N ALA A 87 6.38 -0.29 -1.26
CA ALA A 87 5.42 0.09 -0.24
C ALA A 87 4.18 0.92 -0.72
N LYS A 88 3.82 0.88 -2.01
CA LYS A 88 2.68 1.63 -2.56
C LYS A 88 1.37 1.37 -1.81
N SER A 89 0.98 0.11 -1.67
CA SER A 89 -0.25 -0.28 -0.96
C SER A 89 -0.21 0.05 0.53
N TRP A 90 0.97 -0.03 1.15
CA TRP A 90 1.19 0.38 2.53
C TRP A 90 0.99 1.89 2.70
N VAL A 91 1.59 2.69 1.84
CA VAL A 91 1.44 4.16 1.85
C VAL A 91 -0.02 4.55 1.57
N SER A 92 -0.68 3.92 0.58
CA SER A 92 -2.09 4.19 0.26
C SER A 92 -3.01 3.90 1.44
N GLU A 93 -2.80 2.77 2.15
CA GLU A 93 -3.54 2.40 3.36
C GLU A 93 -3.38 3.45 4.47
N HIS A 94 -2.15 3.86 4.75
CA HIS A 94 -1.87 4.84 5.80
C HIS A 94 -2.37 6.24 5.48
N ILE A 95 -2.31 6.66 4.20
CA ILE A 95 -2.91 7.93 3.78
C ILE A 95 -4.43 7.89 3.98
N ALA A 96 -5.10 6.83 3.55
CA ALA A 96 -6.55 6.68 3.70
C ALA A 96 -6.97 6.65 5.18
N ALA A 97 -6.23 5.92 6.02
CA ALA A 97 -6.47 5.88 7.47
C ALA A 97 -6.33 7.26 8.12
N ALA A 98 -5.28 8.02 7.77
CA ALA A 98 -5.03 9.34 8.34
C ALA A 98 -6.02 10.40 7.86
N ILE A 99 -6.45 10.33 6.60
CA ILE A 99 -7.38 11.30 6.01
C ILE A 99 -8.82 11.00 6.41
N SER A 100 -9.25 9.73 6.29
CA SER A 100 -10.66 9.33 6.35
C SER A 100 -11.03 8.53 7.60
N GLY A 101 -10.05 8.17 8.44
CA GLY A 101 -10.26 7.24 9.57
C GLY A 101 -10.67 5.83 9.13
N ASP A 102 -10.56 5.53 7.84
CA ASP A 102 -11.02 4.27 7.25
C ASP A 102 -10.15 3.93 6.04
N SER A 103 -9.38 2.86 6.12
CA SER A 103 -8.55 2.35 5.03
C SER A 103 -9.18 1.16 4.28
N THR A 104 -10.40 0.78 4.65
CA THR A 104 -11.05 -0.45 4.17
C THR A 104 -11.81 -0.29 2.86
N LEU A 105 -12.01 0.95 2.38
CA LEU A 105 -12.70 1.23 1.13
C LEU A 105 -11.78 0.94 -0.07
N ILE A 106 -11.55 -0.35 -0.32
CA ILE A 106 -10.55 -0.84 -1.26
C ILE A 106 -11.18 -1.70 -2.37
N VAL A 107 -10.73 -1.48 -3.60
CA VAL A 107 -10.92 -2.39 -4.75
C VAL A 107 -9.56 -2.96 -5.13
N GLN A 108 -9.41 -4.28 -5.07
CA GLN A 108 -8.22 -4.97 -5.55
C GLN A 108 -8.34 -5.25 -7.04
N GLY A 109 -7.50 -4.63 -7.84
CA GLY A 109 -7.44 -4.84 -9.28
C GLY A 109 -6.87 -6.21 -9.65
N THR A 110 -7.58 -6.90 -10.52
CA THR A 110 -7.18 -8.16 -11.14
C THR A 110 -7.65 -8.18 -12.59
N ALA A 111 -7.17 -9.14 -13.40
CA ALA A 111 -7.65 -9.31 -14.76
C ALA A 111 -9.15 -9.67 -14.87
N GLY A 112 -9.74 -10.18 -13.77
CA GLY A 112 -11.16 -10.51 -13.70
C GLY A 112 -12.03 -9.44 -13.02
N THR A 113 -11.45 -8.28 -12.67
CA THR A 113 -12.22 -7.20 -12.05
C THR A 113 -13.14 -6.56 -13.09
N GLY A 114 -14.46 -6.62 -12.86
CA GLY A 114 -15.47 -6.02 -13.72
C GLY A 114 -15.91 -4.63 -13.24
N GLU A 115 -16.78 -3.97 -14.02
CA GLU A 115 -17.36 -2.66 -13.69
C GLU A 115 -18.08 -2.64 -12.35
N GLU A 116 -18.75 -3.74 -12.01
CA GLU A 116 -19.53 -3.90 -10.78
C GLU A 116 -18.67 -3.81 -9.51
N ALA A 117 -17.36 -4.02 -9.62
CA ALA A 117 -16.44 -3.83 -8.50
C ALA A 117 -16.09 -2.35 -8.27
N ILE A 118 -16.22 -1.50 -9.29
CA ILE A 118 -15.91 -0.06 -9.23
C ILE A 118 -17.20 0.76 -9.05
N ARG A 119 -18.18 0.52 -9.89
CA ARG A 119 -19.43 1.32 -9.91
C ARG A 119 -20.37 0.91 -8.80
N TYR A 120 -21.14 -0.14 -9.02
CA TYR A 120 -22.12 -0.75 -8.09
C TYR A 120 -22.47 -2.15 -8.60
N GLY A 121 -22.96 -2.97 -7.72
CA GLY A 121 -23.50 -4.29 -8.05
C GLY A 121 -24.99 -4.40 -7.74
N TRP A 122 -25.54 -5.57 -8.03
CA TRP A 122 -26.92 -5.89 -7.70
C TRP A 122 -27.00 -7.16 -6.86
N ASN A 123 -27.87 -7.14 -5.85
CA ASN A 123 -28.32 -8.36 -5.23
C ASN A 123 -29.34 -9.02 -6.17
N TYR A 124 -28.88 -9.99 -6.94
CA TYR A 124 -29.68 -10.63 -7.99
C TYR A 124 -30.97 -11.28 -7.46
N ALA A 125 -30.99 -11.81 -6.25
CA ALA A 125 -32.19 -12.38 -5.66
C ALA A 125 -33.27 -11.31 -5.45
N ARG A 126 -32.88 -10.15 -4.94
CA ARG A 126 -33.82 -9.01 -4.77
C ARG A 126 -34.18 -8.39 -6.11
N LEU A 127 -33.23 -8.25 -7.01
CA LEU A 127 -33.44 -7.69 -8.35
C LEU A 127 -34.51 -8.49 -9.12
N LEU A 128 -34.45 -9.83 -9.03
CA LEU A 128 -35.45 -10.70 -9.68
C LEU A 128 -36.83 -10.66 -8.98
N ALA A 129 -36.86 -10.49 -7.66
CA ALA A 129 -38.12 -10.47 -6.90
C ALA A 129 -38.84 -9.12 -6.93
N GLU A 130 -38.10 -8.01 -6.89
CA GLU A 130 -38.62 -6.67 -6.63
C GLU A 130 -38.32 -5.67 -7.79
N GLY A 131 -37.52 -6.09 -8.78
CA GLY A 131 -36.99 -5.19 -9.81
C GLY A 131 -35.88 -4.28 -9.29
N PRO A 132 -35.35 -3.36 -10.14
CA PRO A 132 -34.34 -2.40 -9.73
C PRO A 132 -34.87 -1.51 -8.59
N SER A 133 -34.18 -1.55 -7.45
CA SER A 133 -34.53 -0.77 -6.26
C SER A 133 -33.27 -0.41 -5.47
N VAL A 134 -33.34 0.62 -4.64
CA VAL A 134 -32.23 1.00 -3.74
C VAL A 134 -31.89 -0.17 -2.79
N GLY A 135 -32.87 -0.97 -2.41
CA GLY A 135 -32.69 -2.16 -1.54
C GLY A 135 -31.97 -3.32 -2.26
N ALA A 136 -32.04 -3.39 -3.59
CA ALA A 136 -31.34 -4.39 -4.40
C ALA A 136 -29.92 -3.91 -4.81
N LEU A 137 -29.63 -2.62 -4.68
CA LEU A 137 -28.33 -2.05 -5.02
C LEU A 137 -27.26 -2.48 -4.00
N VAL A 138 -26.12 -2.93 -4.50
CA VAL A 138 -24.94 -3.27 -3.68
C VAL A 138 -23.87 -2.20 -3.89
N GLN A 139 -23.60 -1.45 -2.83
CA GLN A 139 -22.61 -0.38 -2.85
C GLN A 139 -21.19 -0.94 -2.93
N THR A 140 -20.40 -0.42 -3.84
CA THR A 140 -18.94 -0.68 -3.92
C THR A 140 -18.17 0.20 -2.92
N PRO A 141 -16.90 -0.13 -2.64
CA PRO A 141 -16.03 0.75 -1.88
C PRO A 141 -15.90 2.16 -2.46
N VAL A 142 -15.88 2.29 -3.80
CA VAL A 142 -15.80 3.60 -4.48
C VAL A 142 -17.09 4.38 -4.29
N MET A 143 -18.25 3.77 -4.53
CA MET A 143 -19.56 4.40 -4.31
C MET A 143 -19.73 4.87 -2.87
N LYS A 144 -19.33 4.04 -1.91
CA LYS A 144 -19.38 4.38 -0.49
C LYS A 144 -18.44 5.53 -0.15
N ALA A 145 -17.21 5.54 -0.70
CA ALA A 145 -16.27 6.64 -0.53
C ALA A 145 -16.84 7.96 -1.05
N MET A 146 -17.53 7.95 -2.21
CA MET A 146 -18.19 9.13 -2.78
C MET A 146 -19.28 9.68 -1.85
N GLN A 147 -20.11 8.81 -1.29
CA GLN A 147 -21.24 9.19 -0.42
C GLN A 147 -20.79 9.68 0.96
N GLU A 148 -19.68 9.15 1.47
CA GLU A 148 -19.17 9.45 2.81
C GLU A 148 -18.06 10.53 2.80
N GLY A 149 -17.63 11.01 1.62
CA GLY A 149 -16.52 11.97 1.51
C GLY A 149 -15.18 11.41 1.97
N LYS A 150 -14.93 10.14 1.68
CA LYS A 150 -13.74 9.41 2.10
C LYS A 150 -12.79 9.10 0.94
N ILE A 151 -11.61 8.61 1.27
CA ILE A 151 -10.64 8.13 0.28
C ILE A 151 -11.01 6.70 -0.13
N GLY A 152 -11.30 6.51 -1.42
CA GLY A 152 -11.36 5.18 -2.04
C GLY A 152 -9.98 4.74 -2.53
N ARG A 153 -9.67 3.44 -2.37
CA ARG A 153 -8.39 2.86 -2.79
C ARG A 153 -8.60 1.87 -3.93
N ILE A 154 -7.81 1.99 -4.99
CA ILE A 154 -7.79 1.02 -6.10
C ILE A 154 -6.36 0.47 -6.22
N GLU A 155 -6.16 -0.72 -5.71
CA GLU A 155 -4.85 -1.36 -5.76
C GLU A 155 -4.65 -2.09 -7.09
N GLU A 156 -3.44 -1.98 -7.64
CA GLU A 156 -3.05 -2.60 -8.92
C GLU A 156 -3.96 -2.21 -10.10
N LEU A 157 -4.25 -0.93 -10.24
CA LEU A 157 -5.16 -0.38 -11.27
C LEU A 157 -4.82 -0.89 -12.70
N THR A 158 -3.55 -1.02 -13.03
CA THR A 158 -3.10 -1.51 -14.34
C THR A 158 -3.41 -2.99 -14.62
N ARG A 159 -3.84 -3.77 -13.62
CA ARG A 159 -4.33 -5.14 -13.83
C ARG A 159 -5.78 -5.22 -14.27
N ILE A 160 -6.53 -4.16 -14.08
CA ILE A 160 -7.92 -4.04 -14.51
C ILE A 160 -7.96 -3.83 -16.03
N GLY A 161 -8.93 -4.41 -16.72
CA GLY A 161 -9.15 -4.17 -18.16
C GLY A 161 -9.34 -2.69 -18.47
N SER A 162 -8.86 -2.22 -19.63
CA SER A 162 -8.89 -0.80 -20.00
C SER A 162 -10.30 -0.21 -20.09
N ASP A 163 -11.26 -1.01 -20.53
CA ASP A 163 -12.69 -0.68 -20.60
C ASP A 163 -13.26 -0.40 -19.21
N VAL A 164 -12.92 -1.24 -18.22
CA VAL A 164 -13.30 -1.07 -16.82
C VAL A 164 -12.59 0.11 -16.17
N GLN A 165 -11.28 0.30 -16.47
CA GLN A 165 -10.54 1.49 -15.99
C GLN A 165 -11.22 2.78 -16.43
N ASP A 166 -11.74 2.85 -17.65
CA ASP A 166 -12.37 4.06 -18.21
C ASP A 166 -13.67 4.46 -17.48
N THR A 167 -14.29 3.55 -16.72
CA THR A 167 -15.42 3.89 -15.84
C THR A 167 -15.05 4.91 -14.76
N LEU A 168 -13.76 4.97 -14.38
CA LEU A 168 -13.25 5.98 -13.46
C LEU A 168 -13.22 7.40 -14.05
N ILE A 169 -13.28 7.56 -15.37
CA ILE A 169 -13.18 8.87 -16.01
C ILE A 169 -14.30 9.79 -15.52
N THR A 170 -15.54 9.32 -15.55
CA THR A 170 -16.71 10.10 -15.10
C THR A 170 -16.62 10.37 -13.58
N ILE A 171 -16.31 9.36 -12.78
CA ILE A 171 -16.15 9.49 -11.33
C ILE A 171 -15.12 10.54 -10.97
N LEU A 172 -13.99 10.55 -11.66
CA LEU A 172 -12.89 11.48 -11.37
C LEU A 172 -13.11 12.89 -11.96
N SER A 173 -13.80 13.02 -13.10
CA SER A 173 -14.03 14.31 -13.75
C SER A 173 -15.25 15.04 -13.23
N GLU A 174 -16.40 14.35 -13.26
CA GLU A 174 -17.69 14.94 -12.94
C GLU A 174 -18.07 14.75 -11.47
N LYS A 175 -17.31 13.89 -10.77
CA LYS A 175 -17.60 13.52 -9.38
C LYS A 175 -18.99 12.90 -9.20
N THR A 176 -19.48 12.24 -10.25
CA THR A 176 -20.78 11.57 -10.28
C THR A 176 -20.66 10.11 -10.68
N LEU A 177 -21.58 9.30 -10.20
CA LEU A 177 -21.74 7.90 -10.55
C LEU A 177 -23.20 7.66 -10.95
N PRO A 178 -23.53 7.63 -12.25
CA PRO A 178 -24.88 7.37 -12.73
C PRO A 178 -25.37 5.95 -12.41
N ILE A 179 -26.64 5.84 -12.02
CA ILE A 179 -27.37 4.58 -11.80
C ILE A 179 -28.62 4.60 -12.69
N PRO A 180 -28.47 4.31 -14.00
CA PRO A 180 -29.54 4.44 -14.97
C PRO A 180 -30.79 3.63 -14.64
N GLU A 181 -30.62 2.44 -14.06
CA GLU A 181 -31.70 1.55 -13.68
C GLU A 181 -32.61 2.13 -12.60
N LEU A 182 -32.11 3.08 -11.82
CA LEU A 182 -32.87 3.80 -10.81
C LEU A 182 -33.22 5.22 -11.24
N ASN A 183 -32.83 5.63 -12.46
CA ASN A 183 -32.96 7.00 -12.95
C ASN A 183 -32.41 8.04 -11.95
N THR A 184 -31.23 7.75 -11.37
CA THR A 184 -30.56 8.59 -10.36
C THR A 184 -29.06 8.55 -10.54
N GLU A 185 -28.34 9.32 -9.72
CA GLU A 185 -26.88 9.32 -9.65
C GLU A 185 -26.42 9.52 -8.20
N VAL A 186 -25.21 9.11 -7.91
CA VAL A 186 -24.47 9.45 -6.69
C VAL A 186 -23.51 10.58 -7.00
N GLN A 187 -23.64 11.69 -6.28
CA GLN A 187 -22.68 12.79 -6.33
C GLN A 187 -21.70 12.66 -5.17
N ALA A 188 -20.42 12.83 -5.46
CA ALA A 188 -19.39 12.78 -4.43
C ALA A 188 -19.46 14.03 -3.55
N ILE A 189 -19.40 13.84 -2.24
CA ILE A 189 -19.30 14.94 -1.28
C ILE A 189 -17.83 15.31 -1.04
N ARG A 190 -17.58 16.50 -0.49
CA ARG A 190 -16.23 16.98 -0.16
C ARG A 190 -15.49 15.97 0.71
N GLY A 191 -14.18 15.89 0.53
CA GLY A 191 -13.33 14.88 1.16
C GLY A 191 -13.12 13.63 0.31
N PHE A 192 -14.04 13.33 -0.64
CA PHE A 192 -13.86 12.21 -1.56
C PHE A 192 -12.66 12.42 -2.49
N ASN A 193 -11.82 11.41 -2.56
CA ASN A 193 -10.82 11.27 -3.61
C ASN A 193 -10.44 9.80 -3.79
N ILE A 194 -9.62 9.50 -4.81
CA ILE A 194 -9.13 8.15 -5.12
C ILE A 194 -7.61 8.12 -4.99
N ILE A 195 -7.11 7.08 -4.33
CA ILE A 195 -5.71 6.67 -4.42
C ILE A 195 -5.66 5.38 -5.24
N ALA A 196 -4.94 5.40 -6.33
CA ALA A 196 -4.65 4.20 -7.11
C ALA A 196 -3.17 3.81 -6.98
N THR A 197 -2.89 2.50 -7.05
CA THR A 197 -1.51 1.99 -7.15
C THR A 197 -1.31 1.28 -8.49
N ALA A 198 -0.10 1.35 -9.03
CA ALA A 198 0.26 0.65 -10.25
C ALA A 198 1.75 0.26 -10.25
N ASN A 199 2.04 -0.84 -10.90
CA ASN A 199 3.40 -1.34 -11.12
C ASN A 199 3.90 -0.96 -12.51
N ASN A 200 5.19 -0.66 -12.63
CA ASN A 200 5.80 -0.20 -13.88
C ASN A 200 6.37 -1.33 -14.77
N ARG A 201 6.43 -2.57 -14.28
CA ARG A 201 7.12 -3.67 -14.97
C ARG A 201 6.41 -5.03 -14.92
N ASP A 202 5.16 -5.08 -14.49
CA ASP A 202 4.44 -6.36 -14.46
C ASP A 202 4.04 -6.80 -15.86
N LYS A 203 4.23 -8.08 -16.18
CA LYS A 203 3.66 -8.70 -17.38
C LYS A 203 2.14 -8.80 -17.25
N GLY A 204 1.40 -8.48 -18.31
CA GLY A 204 -0.07 -8.57 -18.30
C GLY A 204 -0.77 -7.37 -17.67
N VAL A 205 -0.11 -6.20 -17.64
CA VAL A 205 -0.73 -4.94 -17.26
C VAL A 205 -1.34 -4.24 -18.48
N ASN A 206 -2.43 -3.52 -18.24
CA ASN A 206 -3.06 -2.66 -19.22
C ASN A 206 -2.56 -1.23 -19.03
N ASP A 207 -2.15 -0.60 -20.12
CA ASP A 207 -1.80 0.81 -20.06
C ASP A 207 -3.02 1.67 -19.71
N LEU A 208 -2.82 2.66 -18.84
CA LEU A 208 -3.84 3.65 -18.58
C LEU A 208 -4.07 4.49 -19.84
N SER A 209 -5.33 4.70 -20.22
CA SER A 209 -5.68 5.61 -21.31
C SER A 209 -5.16 7.02 -21.04
N SER A 210 -4.87 7.79 -22.09
CA SER A 210 -4.42 9.18 -21.94
C SER A 210 -5.45 10.03 -21.23
N ALA A 211 -6.74 9.72 -21.41
CA ALA A 211 -7.84 10.35 -20.74
C ALA A 211 -7.79 10.12 -19.22
N LEU A 212 -7.56 8.88 -18.80
CA LEU A 212 -7.48 8.53 -17.38
C LEU A 212 -6.19 9.08 -16.76
N LYS A 213 -5.03 8.98 -17.43
CA LYS A 213 -3.75 9.55 -16.96
C LYS A 213 -3.86 11.04 -16.58
N ARG A 214 -4.63 11.84 -17.32
CA ARG A 214 -4.81 13.27 -17.04
C ARG A 214 -5.57 13.56 -15.75
N ARG A 215 -6.32 12.59 -15.18
CA ARG A 215 -7.10 12.75 -13.95
C ARG A 215 -6.29 12.38 -12.71
N PHE A 216 -5.15 11.75 -12.90
CA PHE A 216 -4.21 11.44 -11.84
C PHE A 216 -3.05 12.44 -11.76
N ASN A 217 -2.60 12.70 -10.55
CA ASN A 217 -1.25 13.16 -10.29
C ASN A 217 -0.41 11.95 -9.87
N THR A 218 0.69 11.69 -10.59
CA THR A 218 1.52 10.51 -10.38
C THR A 218 2.68 10.82 -9.45
N VAL A 219 2.78 10.06 -8.37
CA VAL A 219 3.93 10.06 -7.46
C VAL A 219 4.67 8.74 -7.60
N ILE A 220 5.94 8.82 -8.00
CA ILE A 220 6.79 7.63 -8.17
C ILE A 220 7.49 7.36 -6.84
N LEU A 221 7.21 6.19 -6.26
CA LEU A 221 7.87 5.73 -5.05
C LEU A 221 9.14 4.93 -5.45
N PRO A 222 10.34 5.43 -5.14
CA PRO A 222 11.59 4.74 -5.45
C PRO A 222 11.83 3.57 -4.49
N LEU A 223 12.80 2.73 -4.84
CA LEU A 223 13.46 1.88 -3.85
C LEU A 223 14.27 2.75 -2.87
N PRO A 224 14.58 2.25 -1.66
CA PRO A 224 15.40 2.99 -0.70
C PRO A 224 16.74 3.42 -1.31
N ASP A 225 17.12 4.68 -1.12
CA ASP A 225 18.31 5.26 -1.73
C ASP A 225 19.59 4.66 -1.12
N SER A 226 19.63 4.49 0.20
CA SER A 226 20.77 3.95 0.92
C SER A 226 20.53 2.54 1.46
N ILE A 227 21.60 1.81 1.72
CA ILE A 227 21.53 0.50 2.38
C ILE A 227 21.00 0.64 3.82
N ASP A 228 21.36 1.71 4.50
CA ASP A 228 20.96 1.93 5.90
C ASP A 228 19.47 2.26 6.02
N GLU A 229 18.90 3.00 5.06
CA GLU A 229 17.43 3.17 4.96
C GLU A 229 16.72 1.83 4.75
N GLU A 230 17.22 0.99 3.84
CA GLU A 230 16.62 -0.32 3.57
C GLU A 230 16.71 -1.25 4.79
N ILE A 231 17.84 -1.22 5.50
CA ILE A 231 18.02 -1.95 6.76
C ILE A 231 17.02 -1.48 7.82
N ASP A 232 16.84 -0.16 7.99
CA ASP A 232 15.89 0.38 8.97
C ASP A 232 14.45 -0.02 8.66
N ILE A 233 14.06 -0.02 7.36
CA ILE A 233 12.75 -0.51 6.91
C ILE A 233 12.57 -1.98 7.28
N VAL A 234 13.53 -2.84 6.92
CA VAL A 234 13.45 -4.29 7.20
C VAL A 234 13.37 -4.52 8.70
N ARG A 235 14.26 -3.89 9.48
CA ARG A 235 14.30 -4.02 10.95
C ARG A 235 12.94 -3.69 11.59
N ARG A 236 12.37 -2.51 11.28
CA ARG A 236 11.08 -2.07 11.84
C ARG A 236 9.93 -3.01 11.47
N ARG A 237 9.92 -3.53 10.25
CA ARG A 237 8.87 -4.43 9.78
C ARG A 237 8.98 -5.80 10.43
N VAL A 238 10.19 -6.31 10.61
CA VAL A 238 10.47 -7.57 11.30
C VAL A 238 10.11 -7.46 12.78
N GLU A 239 10.50 -6.37 13.47
CA GLU A 239 10.12 -6.12 14.86
C GLU A 239 8.59 -6.03 15.05
N SER A 240 7.88 -5.43 14.07
CA SER A 240 6.42 -5.38 14.09
C SER A 240 5.78 -6.75 13.89
N PHE A 241 6.34 -7.57 13.00
CA PHE A 241 5.89 -8.94 12.74
C PHE A 241 6.10 -9.85 13.95
N GLU A 242 7.29 -9.79 14.55
CA GLU A 242 7.64 -10.55 15.76
C GLU A 242 6.64 -10.30 16.90
N LYS A 243 6.28 -9.04 17.16
CA LYS A 243 5.30 -8.66 18.19
C LYS A 243 3.93 -9.31 17.97
N VAL A 244 3.51 -9.45 16.70
CA VAL A 244 2.21 -10.05 16.36
C VAL A 244 2.27 -11.57 16.41
N MET A 245 3.32 -12.16 15.86
CA MET A 245 3.45 -13.62 15.71
C MET A 245 3.96 -14.31 16.97
N GLN A 246 4.64 -13.58 17.87
CA GLN A 246 5.21 -14.10 19.13
C GLN A 246 6.08 -15.34 18.87
N LEU A 247 6.96 -15.26 17.85
CA LEU A 247 7.85 -16.36 17.51
C LEU A 247 8.80 -16.66 18.69
N PRO A 248 9.11 -17.94 18.96
CA PRO A 248 10.04 -18.34 20.00
C PRO A 248 11.50 -18.18 19.51
N ALA A 249 11.86 -16.98 19.07
CA ALA A 249 13.18 -16.65 18.54
C ALA A 249 13.68 -15.34 19.17
N GLU A 250 14.99 -15.16 19.24
CA GLU A 250 15.60 -13.91 19.61
C GLU A 250 15.47 -12.87 18.49
N LYS A 251 15.54 -11.60 18.85
CA LYS A 251 15.52 -10.52 17.85
C LYS A 251 16.70 -10.70 16.89
N PRO A 252 16.47 -10.56 15.57
CA PRO A 252 17.53 -10.72 14.61
C PRO A 252 18.64 -9.71 14.85
N ALA A 253 19.88 -10.16 14.85
CA ALA A 253 21.03 -9.30 14.89
C ALA A 253 21.02 -8.36 13.67
N LEU A 254 21.40 -7.11 13.87
CA LEU A 254 21.44 -6.12 12.79
C LEU A 254 22.33 -6.57 11.64
N GLU A 255 23.37 -7.37 11.93
CA GLU A 255 24.29 -7.94 10.94
C GLU A 255 23.58 -8.90 9.98
N GLU A 256 22.65 -9.73 10.47
CA GLU A 256 21.89 -10.66 9.64
C GLU A 256 20.91 -9.91 8.71
N ILE A 257 20.25 -8.89 9.21
CA ILE A 257 19.43 -8.00 8.37
C ILE A 257 20.31 -7.32 7.29
N ARG A 258 21.46 -6.79 7.68
CA ARG A 258 22.43 -6.17 6.75
C ARG A 258 22.89 -7.15 5.68
N ARG A 259 23.16 -8.40 6.05
CA ARG A 259 23.56 -9.47 5.12
C ARG A 259 22.49 -9.70 4.05
N VAL A 260 21.23 -9.90 4.44
CA VAL A 260 20.11 -10.08 3.51
C VAL A 260 19.96 -8.88 2.60
N VAL A 261 19.91 -7.67 3.15
CA VAL A 261 19.77 -6.42 2.37
C VAL A 261 20.92 -6.25 1.39
N THR A 262 22.18 -6.53 1.80
CA THR A 262 23.35 -6.43 0.91
C THR A 262 23.22 -7.39 -0.26
N ILE A 263 22.90 -8.67 -0.02
CA ILE A 263 22.72 -9.67 -1.09
C ILE A 263 21.64 -9.21 -2.08
N PHE A 264 20.51 -8.72 -1.59
CA PHE A 264 19.43 -8.24 -2.45
C PHE A 264 19.84 -7.03 -3.30
N ARG A 265 20.59 -6.10 -2.74
CA ARG A 265 21.12 -4.93 -3.48
C ARG A 265 22.13 -5.34 -4.54
N GLU A 266 23.08 -6.20 -4.21
CA GLU A 266 24.08 -6.71 -5.15
C GLU A 266 23.43 -7.48 -6.32
N LEU A 267 22.48 -8.33 -6.05
CA LEU A 267 21.74 -9.05 -7.08
C LEU A 267 20.91 -8.10 -7.97
N ARG A 268 20.28 -7.06 -7.38
CA ARG A 268 19.57 -6.03 -8.16
C ARG A 268 20.52 -5.22 -9.06
N GLN A 269 21.73 -4.94 -8.59
CA GLN A 269 22.75 -4.19 -9.32
C GLN A 269 23.50 -5.05 -10.34
N GLY A 270 23.45 -6.38 -10.20
CA GLY A 270 24.18 -7.31 -11.05
C GLY A 270 25.71 -7.33 -10.80
N ALA A 271 26.14 -6.84 -9.64
CA ALA A 271 27.55 -6.84 -9.23
C ALA A 271 27.68 -6.80 -7.69
N THR A 272 28.78 -7.33 -7.17
CA THR A 272 29.16 -7.19 -5.76
C THR A 272 29.42 -5.73 -5.40
N ALA A 273 29.28 -5.37 -4.11
CA ALA A 273 29.46 -3.99 -3.63
C ALA A 273 30.85 -3.40 -3.95
N ASP A 274 31.89 -4.24 -4.04
CA ASP A 274 33.24 -3.84 -4.46
C ASP A 274 33.41 -3.75 -6.00
N GLY A 275 32.37 -4.08 -6.77
CA GLY A 275 32.37 -4.05 -8.22
C GLY A 275 33.24 -5.10 -8.93
N LYS A 276 33.91 -6.00 -8.17
CA LYS A 276 34.88 -6.96 -8.75
C LYS A 276 34.20 -8.16 -9.40
N THR A 277 33.06 -8.58 -8.89
CA THR A 277 32.34 -9.76 -9.39
C THR A 277 31.02 -9.34 -10.02
N LYS A 278 30.79 -9.76 -11.26
CA LYS A 278 29.48 -9.62 -11.92
C LYS A 278 28.56 -10.72 -11.42
N LEU A 279 27.34 -10.36 -11.06
CA LEU A 279 26.30 -11.26 -10.63
C LEU A 279 25.20 -11.32 -11.69
N LYS A 280 24.55 -12.46 -11.82
CA LYS A 280 23.37 -12.60 -12.66
C LYS A 280 22.18 -11.96 -11.94
N THR A 281 21.56 -10.98 -12.57
CA THR A 281 20.33 -10.38 -12.04
C THR A 281 19.17 -11.36 -12.23
N PRO A 282 18.41 -11.67 -11.17
CA PRO A 282 17.25 -12.53 -11.26
C PRO A 282 16.17 -11.97 -12.20
N SER A 283 15.32 -12.86 -12.72
CA SER A 283 14.20 -12.49 -13.60
C SER A 283 13.14 -11.64 -12.90
N GLY A 284 12.97 -11.83 -11.60
CA GLY A 284 12.08 -11.06 -10.74
C GLY A 284 12.77 -9.86 -10.09
N THR A 285 12.00 -8.84 -9.73
CA THR A 285 12.52 -7.71 -8.94
C THR A 285 12.66 -8.13 -7.48
N LEU A 286 13.88 -8.14 -6.97
CA LEU A 286 14.13 -8.36 -5.55
C LEU A 286 13.79 -7.09 -4.78
N SER A 287 12.66 -7.10 -4.08
CA SER A 287 12.15 -5.96 -3.35
C SER A 287 12.50 -6.00 -1.86
N THR A 288 12.40 -4.84 -1.19
CA THR A 288 12.53 -4.75 0.27
C THR A 288 11.47 -5.62 0.99
N ALA A 289 10.28 -5.79 0.39
CA ALA A 289 9.25 -6.68 0.95
C ALA A 289 9.69 -8.15 0.97
N GLU A 290 10.41 -8.61 -0.05
CA GLU A 290 10.98 -9.96 -0.08
C GLU A 290 12.11 -10.11 0.92
N ALA A 291 12.95 -9.08 1.11
CA ALA A 291 13.98 -9.08 2.17
C ALA A 291 13.35 -9.23 3.56
N ILE A 292 12.24 -8.53 3.85
CA ILE A 292 11.46 -8.69 5.09
C ILE A 292 10.97 -10.15 5.24
N SER A 293 10.44 -10.74 4.16
CA SER A 293 9.95 -12.12 4.17
C SER A 293 11.06 -13.14 4.46
N VAL A 294 12.25 -12.92 3.91
CA VAL A 294 13.43 -13.78 4.16
C VAL A 294 13.82 -13.74 5.63
N VAL A 295 13.91 -12.56 6.23
CA VAL A 295 14.26 -12.43 7.65
C VAL A 295 13.17 -13.03 8.55
N ASN A 296 11.88 -12.81 8.25
CA ASN A 296 10.78 -13.42 9.00
C ASN A 296 10.81 -14.96 8.91
N ASN A 297 11.14 -15.51 7.74
CA ASN A 297 11.31 -16.96 7.57
C ASN A 297 12.50 -17.48 8.39
N GLY A 298 13.63 -16.76 8.39
CA GLY A 298 14.79 -17.07 9.21
C GLY A 298 14.46 -17.09 10.71
N LEU A 299 13.67 -16.13 11.20
CA LEU A 299 13.16 -16.12 12.59
C LEU A 299 12.33 -17.37 12.91
N ALA A 300 11.45 -17.78 11.99
CA ALA A 300 10.64 -18.97 12.18
C ALA A 300 11.51 -20.25 12.18
N MET A 301 12.52 -20.32 11.30
CA MET A 301 13.46 -21.43 11.26
C MET A 301 14.26 -21.52 12.57
N ALA A 302 14.85 -20.42 13.00
CA ALA A 302 15.61 -20.35 14.25
C ALA A 302 14.76 -20.74 15.47
N GLY A 303 13.54 -20.21 15.58
CA GLY A 303 12.69 -20.40 16.75
C GLY A 303 12.06 -21.79 16.86
N TYR A 304 11.69 -22.42 15.75
CA TYR A 304 10.99 -23.70 15.77
C TYR A 304 11.87 -24.91 15.44
N PHE A 305 12.99 -24.70 14.75
CA PHE A 305 13.84 -25.79 14.27
C PHE A 305 15.32 -25.62 14.65
N GLY A 306 15.70 -24.46 15.20
CA GLY A 306 17.05 -24.11 15.63
C GLY A 306 17.13 -23.88 17.15
N ASP A 307 18.10 -23.09 17.55
CA ASP A 307 18.42 -22.73 18.94
C ASP A 307 17.77 -21.40 19.40
N GLY A 308 17.01 -20.75 18.52
CA GLY A 308 16.36 -19.45 18.75
C GLY A 308 17.12 -18.24 18.19
N GLU A 309 18.39 -18.38 17.82
CA GLU A 309 19.18 -17.34 17.16
C GLU A 309 19.22 -17.56 15.65
N ILE A 310 19.08 -16.48 14.86
CA ILE A 310 19.18 -16.59 13.40
C ILE A 310 20.65 -16.77 13.01
N HIS A 311 20.91 -17.85 12.30
CA HIS A 311 22.19 -18.11 11.65
C HIS A 311 22.08 -17.96 10.13
N ALA A 312 23.23 -17.86 9.46
CA ALA A 312 23.27 -17.74 7.99
C ALA A 312 22.53 -18.87 7.27
N GLU A 313 22.54 -20.08 7.84
CA GLU A 313 21.87 -21.27 7.30
C GLU A 313 20.36 -21.12 7.29
N ASP A 314 19.77 -20.47 8.29
CA ASP A 314 18.33 -20.21 8.40
C ASP A 314 17.83 -19.26 7.31
N LEU A 315 18.71 -18.37 6.81
CA LEU A 315 18.39 -17.42 5.78
C LEU A 315 18.53 -17.97 4.36
N VAL A 316 19.38 -18.98 4.13
CA VAL A 316 19.70 -19.52 2.79
C VAL A 316 18.45 -19.99 2.05
N SER A 317 17.60 -20.78 2.69
CA SER A 317 16.38 -21.30 2.07
C SER A 317 15.41 -20.18 1.69
N GLY A 318 15.27 -19.19 2.56
CA GLY A 318 14.46 -17.99 2.31
C GLY A 318 15.00 -17.15 1.14
N ILE A 319 16.34 -16.96 1.10
CA ILE A 319 17.00 -16.23 0.00
C ILE A 319 16.79 -16.97 -1.33
N LEU A 320 17.02 -18.28 -1.37
CA LEU A 320 16.82 -19.09 -2.58
C LEU A 320 15.36 -18.99 -3.08
N GLY A 321 14.38 -19.12 -2.18
CA GLY A 321 12.96 -18.99 -2.52
C GLY A 321 12.54 -17.58 -2.98
N ALA A 322 13.24 -16.55 -2.51
CA ALA A 322 13.02 -15.17 -2.96
C ALA A 322 13.67 -14.88 -4.31
N VAL A 323 14.87 -15.42 -4.57
CA VAL A 323 15.67 -15.16 -5.78
C VAL A 323 15.18 -16.00 -6.96
N VAL A 324 14.93 -17.29 -6.75
CA VAL A 324 14.56 -18.21 -7.83
C VAL A 324 13.05 -18.16 -8.06
N LYS A 325 12.61 -17.28 -8.96
CA LYS A 325 11.20 -17.17 -9.41
C LYS A 325 10.94 -17.97 -10.69
N ASP A 326 11.93 -18.04 -11.55
CA ASP A 326 11.93 -18.89 -12.75
C ASP A 326 13.06 -19.90 -12.64
N PRO A 327 12.75 -21.22 -12.40
CA PRO A 327 13.78 -22.24 -12.23
C PRO A 327 14.69 -22.46 -13.42
N VAL A 328 14.32 -21.97 -14.61
CA VAL A 328 15.14 -22.09 -15.83
C VAL A 328 16.04 -20.88 -16.00
N GLN A 329 15.51 -19.67 -15.71
CA GLN A 329 16.24 -18.41 -15.91
C GLN A 329 17.10 -18.03 -14.71
N ASP A 330 16.69 -18.36 -13.51
CA ASP A 330 17.33 -17.89 -12.26
C ASP A 330 18.34 -18.91 -11.66
N LYS A 331 18.58 -20.03 -12.34
CA LYS A 331 19.62 -21.01 -11.97
C LYS A 331 20.99 -20.64 -12.49
#